data_2ef1c1f02c6df89d67dbce6e2a169f28
#
_entry.id   2ef1c1f02c6df89d67dbce6e2a169f28
#
_cell.length_a   1.000
_cell.length_b   1.000
_cell.length_c   1.000
_cell.angle_alpha   90.00
_cell.angle_beta   90.00
_cell.angle_gamma   90.00
#
_symmetry.space_group_name_H-M   'P 1'
#
loop_
_entity.id
_entity.type
_entity.pdbx_description
1 polymer ?
#
loop_
_entity_poly.entity_id
_entity_poly.type
_entity_poly.pdbx_seq_one_letter_code
_entity_poly.pdbx_strand_id
1 'polypeptide(L)'
;MKGMSPKVNMDPFVLPLVDMFDRVGELMEPWNPSHEVMSGLIRVDLPDFDRGAFREAMINAFCHRDYARMGSVRFLVDDDGLTIANPGGFIEGVSEDNLLTAQPRSRNPQLALILKAAGYVERTGRGVDTIYAGSIAAGGSFPDYSQSSAEEVILFLRRVVPDEAFVTMIGDEERRRGAPLPVWSLIVLSLLREHRRLTMVQLCDFSHLEHRRIVSAVENLVEAGLVEGVGSGSSRSYMLSAQVYKRSEGLASYARQRDIDATRRSGLVLEFAEKNDGVVTTADVMDLFGLSYISAYRLLKKLEDAGKLRREGNGPSSRYVLG
;
A
#
# COMPACT_ATOMS: atom_id res chain seq x y z
N MET A 1 27.03 14.32 -4.80
CA MET A 1 26.39 15.24 -5.77
C MET A 1 25.20 14.48 -6.36
N LYS A 2 23.96 14.76 -5.91
CA LYS A 2 22.75 14.25 -6.56
C LYS A 2 22.63 14.99 -7.88
N GLY A 3 22.81 14.27 -8.99
CA GLY A 3 22.56 14.81 -10.31
C GLY A 3 21.07 15.17 -10.40
N MET A 4 20.77 16.43 -10.65
CA MET A 4 19.43 16.84 -11.07
C MET A 4 19.20 16.19 -12.42
N SER A 5 18.30 15.20 -12.48
CA SER A 5 17.79 14.69 -13.74
C SER A 5 17.14 15.85 -14.51
N PRO A 6 17.38 15.97 -15.80
CA PRO A 6 16.77 17.03 -16.59
C PRO A 6 15.26 16.86 -16.60
N LYS A 7 14.52 17.81 -16.05
CA LYS A 7 13.06 17.88 -16.28
C LYS A 7 12.86 18.09 -17.78
N VAL A 8 12.40 17.05 -18.45
CA VAL A 8 12.02 17.18 -19.86
C VAL A 8 10.67 17.87 -19.89
N ASN A 9 10.71 19.17 -20.14
CA ASN A 9 9.52 19.95 -20.42
C ASN A 9 9.24 19.82 -21.93
N MET A 10 8.20 19.09 -22.29
CA MET A 10 7.75 19.05 -23.67
C MET A 10 6.81 20.22 -23.93
N ASP A 11 6.97 20.86 -25.06
CA ASP A 11 6.04 21.91 -25.49
C ASP A 11 4.63 21.34 -25.60
N PRO A 12 3.62 22.11 -25.15
CA PRO A 12 2.23 21.67 -25.26
C PRO A 12 1.87 21.43 -26.73
N PHE A 13 1.28 20.28 -27.00
CA PHE A 13 0.81 19.94 -28.34
C PHE A 13 -0.69 19.74 -28.33
N VAL A 14 -1.34 20.02 -29.45
CA VAL A 14 -2.77 19.86 -29.65
C VAL A 14 -2.99 18.87 -30.79
N LEU A 15 -3.61 17.74 -30.47
CA LEU A 15 -3.93 16.67 -31.42
C LEU A 15 -5.38 16.22 -31.22
N PRO A 16 -6.01 15.57 -32.19
CA PRO A 16 -7.22 14.80 -31.95
C PRO A 16 -7.01 13.83 -30.79
N LEU A 17 -8.04 13.63 -29.98
CA LEU A 17 -7.89 12.93 -28.69
C LEU A 17 -7.31 11.50 -28.82
N VAL A 18 -7.69 10.79 -29.89
CA VAL A 18 -7.18 9.42 -30.16
C VAL A 18 -5.67 9.46 -30.44
N ASP A 19 -5.26 10.36 -31.35
CA ASP A 19 -3.85 10.56 -31.70
C ASP A 19 -3.04 11.04 -30.48
N MET A 20 -3.69 11.77 -29.58
CA MET A 20 -3.10 12.22 -28.31
C MET A 20 -2.72 11.05 -27.42
N PHE A 21 -3.60 10.04 -27.28
CA PHE A 21 -3.33 8.86 -26.45
C PHE A 21 -2.14 8.07 -26.98
N ASP A 22 -2.10 7.85 -28.29
CA ASP A 22 -0.98 7.15 -28.93
C ASP A 22 0.32 7.93 -28.75
N ARG A 23 0.26 9.26 -28.95
CA ARG A 23 1.42 10.13 -28.81
C ARG A 23 1.96 10.18 -27.38
N VAL A 24 1.09 10.28 -26.39
CA VAL A 24 1.50 10.24 -24.98
C VAL A 24 2.08 8.87 -24.62
N GLY A 25 1.51 7.77 -25.15
CA GLY A 25 2.05 6.43 -24.99
C GLY A 25 3.48 6.30 -25.54
N GLU A 26 3.71 6.75 -26.79
CA GLU A 26 5.05 6.76 -27.39
C GLU A 26 6.07 7.58 -26.58
N LEU A 27 5.65 8.75 -26.11
CA LEU A 27 6.50 9.63 -25.33
C LEU A 27 6.85 9.07 -23.94
N MET A 28 6.00 8.22 -23.40
CA MET A 28 6.23 7.55 -22.11
C MET A 28 7.20 6.36 -22.22
N GLU A 29 7.28 5.68 -23.36
CA GLU A 29 8.11 4.46 -23.51
C GLU A 29 9.57 4.65 -23.03
N PRO A 30 10.31 5.72 -23.40
CA PRO A 30 11.67 5.92 -22.92
C PRO A 30 11.79 6.17 -21.41
N TRP A 31 10.70 6.61 -20.77
CA TRP A 31 10.64 6.97 -19.34
C TRP A 31 10.03 5.87 -18.47
N ASN A 32 9.61 4.78 -19.11
CA ASN A 32 9.02 3.60 -18.45
C ASN A 32 9.85 2.34 -18.74
N PRO A 33 11.14 2.31 -18.35
CA PRO A 33 11.97 1.13 -18.53
C PRO A 33 11.39 -0.06 -17.79
N SER A 34 11.62 -1.25 -18.30
CA SER A 34 11.22 -2.50 -17.65
C SER A 34 12.40 -3.14 -16.93
N HIS A 35 12.13 -3.72 -15.76
CA HIS A 35 13.04 -4.54 -14.99
C HIS A 35 12.69 -6.02 -15.20
N GLU A 36 13.68 -6.83 -15.50
CA GLU A 36 13.50 -8.27 -15.64
C GLU A 36 13.51 -8.94 -14.26
N VAL A 37 12.45 -9.63 -13.92
CA VAL A 37 12.30 -10.38 -12.66
C VAL A 37 12.07 -11.85 -12.98
N MET A 38 12.76 -12.75 -12.29
CA MET A 38 12.57 -14.19 -12.42
C MET A 38 11.48 -14.69 -11.46
N SER A 39 10.36 -15.17 -12.01
CA SER A 39 9.33 -15.88 -11.26
C SER A 39 9.43 -17.39 -11.53
N GLY A 40 10.25 -18.08 -10.76
CA GLY A 40 10.61 -19.46 -11.03
C GLY A 40 11.44 -19.57 -12.30
N LEU A 41 10.90 -20.27 -13.33
CA LEU A 41 11.53 -20.40 -14.65
C LEU A 41 10.99 -19.38 -15.66
N ILE A 42 10.07 -18.52 -15.26
CA ILE A 42 9.43 -17.54 -16.12
C ILE A 42 10.07 -16.17 -15.89
N ARG A 43 10.50 -15.54 -16.97
CA ARG A 43 10.92 -14.15 -16.97
C ARG A 43 9.69 -13.26 -17.05
N VAL A 44 9.57 -12.29 -16.13
CA VAL A 44 8.50 -11.30 -16.09
C VAL A 44 9.14 -9.92 -16.23
N ASP A 45 8.67 -9.15 -17.20
CA ASP A 45 9.08 -7.77 -17.39
C ASP A 45 8.18 -6.86 -16.56
N LEU A 46 8.77 -6.14 -15.61
CA LEU A 46 8.08 -5.17 -14.77
C LEU A 46 8.47 -3.76 -15.19
N PRO A 47 7.58 -3.02 -15.85
CA PRO A 47 7.83 -1.61 -16.14
C PRO A 47 7.76 -0.79 -14.84
N ASP A 48 8.46 0.36 -14.81
CA ASP A 48 8.42 1.31 -13.69
C ASP A 48 6.98 1.77 -13.36
N PHE A 49 6.14 1.86 -14.38
CA PHE A 49 4.71 2.12 -14.28
C PHE A 49 3.96 1.04 -15.06
N ASP A 50 3.04 0.33 -14.40
CA ASP A 50 2.20 -0.64 -15.09
C ASP A 50 1.46 0.01 -16.27
N ARG A 51 1.53 -0.64 -17.46
CA ARG A 51 0.98 -0.08 -18.69
C ARG A 51 -0.54 0.07 -18.65
N GLY A 52 -1.23 -0.84 -17.97
CA GLY A 52 -2.68 -0.78 -17.80
C GLY A 52 -3.08 0.35 -16.86
N ALA A 53 -2.38 0.48 -15.73
CA ALA A 53 -2.58 1.57 -14.77
C ALA A 53 -2.30 2.94 -15.40
N PHE A 54 -1.20 3.08 -16.15
CA PHE A 54 -0.88 4.31 -16.87
C PHE A 54 -1.96 4.68 -17.91
N ARG A 55 -2.35 3.72 -18.75
CA ARG A 55 -3.38 3.92 -19.76
C ARG A 55 -4.69 4.37 -19.13
N GLU A 56 -5.11 3.72 -18.07
CA GLU A 56 -6.35 4.05 -17.36
C GLU A 56 -6.27 5.42 -16.69
N ALA A 57 -5.15 5.75 -16.05
CA ALA A 57 -4.91 7.05 -15.44
C ALA A 57 -4.95 8.18 -16.48
N MET A 58 -4.34 7.97 -17.65
CA MET A 58 -4.37 8.90 -18.77
C MET A 58 -5.82 9.14 -19.25
N ILE A 59 -6.56 8.07 -19.51
CA ILE A 59 -7.95 8.16 -19.97
C ILE A 59 -8.82 8.89 -18.95
N ASN A 60 -8.65 8.57 -17.66
CA ASN A 60 -9.36 9.23 -16.57
C ASN A 60 -9.07 10.72 -16.51
N ALA A 61 -7.82 11.14 -16.72
CA ALA A 61 -7.46 12.55 -16.75
C ALA A 61 -8.22 13.33 -17.83
N PHE A 62 -8.43 12.74 -19.02
CA PHE A 62 -9.22 13.37 -20.08
C PHE A 62 -10.73 13.25 -19.86
N CYS A 63 -11.23 12.10 -19.41
CA CYS A 63 -12.66 11.89 -19.14
C CYS A 63 -13.18 12.76 -18.00
N HIS A 64 -12.35 13.09 -17.03
CA HIS A 64 -12.71 13.86 -15.85
C HIS A 64 -12.24 15.33 -15.88
N ARG A 65 -11.48 15.72 -16.92
CA ARG A 65 -11.10 17.12 -17.12
C ARG A 65 -12.32 18.03 -17.17
N ASP A 66 -12.25 19.15 -16.48
CA ASP A 66 -13.22 20.24 -16.64
C ASP A 66 -12.86 21.09 -17.87
N TYR A 67 -13.56 20.86 -18.98
CA TYR A 67 -13.30 21.55 -20.24
C TYR A 67 -13.76 23.03 -20.25
N ALA A 68 -14.49 23.48 -19.23
CA ALA A 68 -14.80 24.90 -19.04
C ALA A 68 -13.65 25.68 -18.37
N ARG A 69 -12.69 24.96 -17.75
CA ARG A 69 -11.54 25.59 -17.10
C ARG A 69 -10.36 25.69 -18.05
N MET A 70 -9.62 26.77 -17.90
CA MET A 70 -8.33 26.95 -18.56
C MET A 70 -7.30 25.94 -18.03
N GLY A 71 -6.27 25.65 -18.85
CA GLY A 71 -5.21 24.72 -18.53
C GLY A 71 -5.27 23.47 -19.39
N SER A 72 -4.25 22.62 -19.31
CA SER A 72 -4.10 21.37 -20.05
C SER A 72 -3.98 20.18 -19.10
N VAL A 73 -4.21 18.97 -19.58
CA VAL A 73 -3.77 17.75 -18.90
C VAL A 73 -2.25 17.75 -18.94
N ARG A 74 -1.61 17.46 -17.80
CA ARG A 74 -0.15 17.47 -17.65
C ARG A 74 0.34 16.11 -17.25
N PHE A 75 1.46 15.70 -17.88
CA PHE A 75 2.20 14.50 -17.52
C PHE A 75 3.63 14.95 -17.17
N LEU A 76 4.07 14.65 -15.97
CA LEU A 76 5.42 14.95 -15.49
C LEU A 76 6.06 13.67 -14.98
N VAL A 77 7.19 13.30 -15.56
CA VAL A 77 7.99 12.16 -15.12
C VAL A 77 9.30 12.68 -14.55
N ASP A 78 9.65 12.21 -13.37
CA ASP A 78 10.93 12.47 -12.71
C ASP A 78 11.49 11.20 -12.06
N ASP A 79 12.56 11.36 -11.27
CA ASP A 79 13.20 10.22 -10.59
C ASP A 79 12.30 9.56 -9.54
N ASP A 80 11.35 10.29 -8.96
CA ASP A 80 10.45 9.81 -7.92
C ASP A 80 9.21 9.10 -8.50
N GLY A 81 8.75 9.54 -9.69
CA GLY A 81 7.54 8.97 -10.27
C GLY A 81 6.94 9.70 -11.45
N LEU A 82 5.68 9.39 -11.69
CA LEU A 82 4.83 9.99 -12.72
C LEU A 82 3.70 10.76 -12.05
N THR A 83 3.61 12.05 -12.34
CA THR A 83 2.47 12.91 -11.97
C THR A 83 1.57 13.11 -13.18
N ILE A 84 0.28 12.87 -13.02
CA ILE A 84 -0.77 13.17 -13.99
C ILE A 84 -1.73 14.16 -13.35
N ALA A 85 -1.93 15.32 -13.97
CA ALA A 85 -2.81 16.35 -13.44
C ALA A 85 -3.80 16.83 -14.50
N ASN A 86 -5.05 17.02 -14.12
CA ASN A 86 -6.09 17.56 -14.99
C ASN A 86 -6.90 18.66 -14.31
N PRO A 87 -7.29 19.73 -15.04
CA PRO A 87 -8.12 20.80 -14.52
C PRO A 87 -9.51 20.30 -14.08
N GLY A 88 -9.98 20.84 -12.96
CA GLY A 88 -11.23 20.46 -12.28
C GLY A 88 -10.99 19.44 -11.18
N GLY A 89 -11.42 19.74 -9.94
CA GLY A 89 -11.33 18.84 -8.80
C GLY A 89 -12.18 17.58 -8.97
N PHE A 90 -12.26 16.76 -7.94
CA PHE A 90 -13.16 15.60 -7.93
C PHE A 90 -14.61 16.02 -8.18
N ILE A 91 -15.38 15.16 -8.82
CA ILE A 91 -16.82 15.39 -9.01
C ILE A 91 -17.55 15.25 -7.68
N GLU A 92 -18.72 15.88 -7.57
CA GLU A 92 -19.53 15.84 -6.36
C GLU A 92 -19.79 14.41 -5.86
N GLY A 93 -19.52 14.18 -4.57
CA GLY A 93 -19.64 12.88 -3.91
C GLY A 93 -18.44 11.94 -4.09
N VAL A 94 -17.39 12.37 -4.79
CA VAL A 94 -16.12 11.65 -4.92
C VAL A 94 -15.01 12.42 -4.22
N SER A 95 -14.20 11.70 -3.46
CA SER A 95 -13.01 12.20 -2.77
C SER A 95 -11.90 11.14 -2.84
N GLU A 96 -10.69 11.51 -2.45
CA GLU A 96 -9.58 10.56 -2.31
C GLU A 96 -9.97 9.34 -1.47
N ASP A 97 -10.63 9.55 -0.33
CA ASP A 97 -11.01 8.49 0.61
C ASP A 97 -12.02 7.48 0.06
N ASN A 98 -12.78 7.83 -0.96
CA ASN A 98 -13.83 6.98 -1.49
C ASN A 98 -13.67 6.57 -2.95
N LEU A 99 -12.55 6.89 -3.59
CA LEU A 99 -12.28 6.59 -5.01
C LEU A 99 -12.59 5.14 -5.40
N LEU A 100 -12.21 4.19 -4.56
CA LEU A 100 -12.41 2.75 -4.78
C LEU A 100 -13.85 2.27 -4.50
N THR A 101 -14.66 3.08 -3.80
CA THR A 101 -16.00 2.70 -3.34
C THR A 101 -17.12 3.55 -3.94
N ALA A 102 -16.77 4.73 -4.45
CA ALA A 102 -17.70 5.63 -5.11
C ALA A 102 -18.33 4.96 -6.34
N GLN A 103 -19.59 5.29 -6.60
CA GLN A 103 -20.21 4.83 -7.84
C GLN A 103 -19.56 5.50 -9.04
N PRO A 104 -19.29 4.75 -10.11
CA PRO A 104 -18.69 5.29 -11.34
C PRO A 104 -19.52 6.43 -11.89
N ARG A 105 -18.93 7.61 -11.99
CA ARG A 105 -19.50 8.79 -12.61
C ARG A 105 -18.44 9.45 -13.47
N SER A 106 -18.81 9.99 -14.61
CA SER A 106 -17.90 10.75 -15.47
C SER A 106 -18.35 12.21 -15.53
N ARG A 107 -17.39 13.14 -15.47
CA ARG A 107 -17.65 14.56 -15.74
C ARG A 107 -18.10 14.77 -17.19
N ASN A 108 -17.56 13.99 -18.10
CA ASN A 108 -17.83 14.06 -19.54
C ASN A 108 -18.41 12.73 -20.05
N PRO A 109 -19.69 12.41 -19.75
CA PRO A 109 -20.25 11.08 -20.03
C PRO A 109 -20.28 10.73 -21.51
N GLN A 110 -20.50 11.71 -22.41
CA GLN A 110 -20.46 11.47 -23.85
C GLN A 110 -19.07 11.11 -24.34
N LEU A 111 -18.02 11.80 -23.84
CA LEU A 111 -16.64 11.45 -24.15
C LEU A 111 -16.30 10.05 -23.66
N ALA A 112 -16.69 9.70 -22.43
CA ALA A 112 -16.50 8.36 -21.89
C ALA A 112 -17.18 7.27 -22.75
N LEU A 113 -18.38 7.53 -23.27
CA LEU A 113 -19.10 6.63 -24.18
C LEU A 113 -18.36 6.47 -25.51
N ILE A 114 -17.84 7.54 -26.09
CA ILE A 114 -17.06 7.50 -27.36
C ILE A 114 -15.79 6.68 -27.12
N LEU A 115 -15.03 6.95 -26.06
CA LEU A 115 -13.79 6.22 -25.75
C LEU A 115 -14.05 4.74 -25.45
N LYS A 116 -15.19 4.44 -24.80
CA LYS A 116 -15.63 3.06 -24.60
C LYS A 116 -15.96 2.35 -25.91
N ALA A 117 -16.67 3.03 -26.82
CA ALA A 117 -16.99 2.50 -28.16
C ALA A 117 -15.74 2.28 -29.00
N ALA A 118 -14.75 3.16 -28.87
CA ALA A 118 -13.44 3.05 -29.52
C ALA A 118 -12.49 2.01 -28.86
N GLY A 119 -12.89 1.36 -27.74
CA GLY A 119 -12.10 0.33 -27.08
C GLY A 119 -11.02 0.85 -26.12
N TYR A 120 -11.01 2.16 -25.81
CA TYR A 120 -10.06 2.74 -24.88
C TYR A 120 -10.46 2.52 -23.42
N VAL A 121 -11.74 2.47 -23.08
CA VAL A 121 -12.28 2.29 -21.74
C VAL A 121 -12.81 0.88 -21.58
N GLU A 122 -12.44 0.20 -20.49
CA GLU A 122 -12.98 -1.11 -20.18
C GLU A 122 -14.48 -1.05 -19.82
N ARG A 123 -15.20 -2.15 -20.11
CA ARG A 123 -16.66 -2.20 -19.91
C ARG A 123 -17.12 -2.21 -18.45
N THR A 124 -16.20 -2.48 -17.52
CA THR A 124 -16.53 -2.80 -16.12
C THR A 124 -16.70 -1.58 -15.21
N GLY A 125 -16.30 -0.38 -15.64
CA GLY A 125 -16.38 0.85 -14.82
C GLY A 125 -15.45 0.83 -13.58
N ARG A 126 -14.38 0.03 -13.62
CA ARG A 126 -13.43 -0.17 -12.52
C ARG A 126 -12.06 0.43 -12.83
N GLY A 127 -12.02 1.58 -13.47
CA GLY A 127 -10.76 2.19 -13.87
C GLY A 127 -9.82 2.47 -12.71
N VAL A 128 -10.34 2.99 -11.61
CA VAL A 128 -9.54 3.22 -10.40
C VAL A 128 -8.99 1.91 -9.84
N ASP A 129 -9.79 0.83 -9.82
CA ASP A 129 -9.32 -0.50 -9.40
C ASP A 129 -8.12 -0.95 -10.25
N THR A 130 -8.14 -0.68 -11.57
CA THR A 130 -7.05 -1.01 -12.49
C THR A 130 -5.78 -0.23 -12.16
N ILE A 131 -5.90 1.07 -11.84
CA ILE A 131 -4.76 1.90 -11.44
C ILE A 131 -4.13 1.36 -10.15
N TYR A 132 -4.96 1.08 -9.12
CA TYR A 132 -4.47 0.53 -7.85
C TYR A 132 -3.85 -0.86 -8.04
N ALA A 133 -4.57 -1.75 -8.72
CA ALA A 133 -4.11 -3.13 -8.93
C ALA A 133 -2.78 -3.18 -9.69
N GLY A 134 -2.66 -2.45 -10.80
CA GLY A 134 -1.44 -2.42 -11.60
C GLY A 134 -0.25 -1.84 -10.83
N SER A 135 -0.47 -0.73 -10.11
CA SER A 135 0.60 -0.12 -9.30
C SER A 135 1.10 -1.06 -8.20
N ILE A 136 0.20 -1.75 -7.49
CA ILE A 136 0.57 -2.64 -6.38
C ILE A 136 1.16 -3.96 -6.90
N ALA A 137 0.55 -4.57 -7.91
CA ALA A 137 0.99 -5.87 -8.44
C ALA A 137 2.40 -5.81 -9.04
N ALA A 138 2.77 -4.67 -9.60
CA ALA A 138 4.13 -4.41 -10.06
C ALA A 138 5.16 -4.25 -8.92
N GLY A 139 4.74 -4.28 -7.68
CA GLY A 139 5.59 -4.07 -6.50
C GLY A 139 5.69 -2.61 -6.06
N GLY A 140 4.87 -1.72 -6.63
CA GLY A 140 4.80 -0.31 -6.27
C GLY A 140 3.98 -0.04 -5.00
N SER A 141 3.79 1.25 -4.72
CA SER A 141 2.92 1.76 -3.64
C SER A 141 1.54 2.14 -4.19
N PHE A 142 0.67 2.59 -3.29
CA PHE A 142 -0.64 3.10 -3.69
C PHE A 142 -0.51 4.33 -4.60
N PRO A 143 -1.45 4.48 -5.56
CA PRO A 143 -1.66 5.75 -6.23
C PRO A 143 -1.96 6.85 -5.20
N ASP A 144 -1.29 7.99 -5.32
CA ASP A 144 -1.40 9.11 -4.38
C ASP A 144 -2.17 10.26 -5.03
N TYR A 145 -3.28 10.65 -4.43
CA TYR A 145 -4.13 11.76 -4.86
C TYR A 145 -4.13 12.92 -3.85
N SER A 146 -3.29 12.86 -2.82
CA SER A 146 -3.28 13.82 -1.69
C SER A 146 -3.01 15.27 -2.09
N GLN A 147 -2.42 15.50 -3.26
CA GLN A 147 -2.17 16.85 -3.79
C GLN A 147 -3.35 17.41 -4.60
N SER A 148 -4.44 16.68 -4.73
CA SER A 148 -5.63 17.15 -5.43
C SER A 148 -6.32 18.27 -4.68
N SER A 149 -7.01 19.14 -5.43
CA SER A 149 -7.71 20.30 -4.89
C SER A 149 -9.08 20.49 -5.58
N ALA A 150 -9.78 21.57 -5.26
CA ALA A 150 -11.00 21.97 -5.99
C ALA A 150 -10.72 22.41 -7.43
N GLU A 151 -9.49 22.79 -7.73
CA GLU A 151 -9.04 23.32 -9.03
C GLU A 151 -8.53 22.22 -9.96
N GLU A 152 -7.92 21.19 -9.43
CA GLU A 152 -7.33 20.11 -10.22
C GLU A 152 -7.28 18.79 -9.46
N VAL A 153 -7.39 17.68 -10.19
CA VAL A 153 -7.07 16.34 -9.70
C VAL A 153 -5.61 16.05 -10.08
N ILE A 154 -4.82 15.62 -9.09
CA ILE A 154 -3.42 15.26 -9.24
C ILE A 154 -3.25 13.81 -8.78
N LEU A 155 -2.84 12.95 -9.69
CA LEU A 155 -2.46 11.58 -9.42
C LEU A 155 -0.93 11.49 -9.49
N PHE A 156 -0.32 10.97 -8.43
CA PHE A 156 1.09 10.58 -8.42
C PHE A 156 1.23 9.06 -8.34
N LEU A 157 1.95 8.49 -9.31
CA LEU A 157 2.34 7.09 -9.35
C LEU A 157 3.84 7.02 -9.06
N ARG A 158 4.20 6.44 -7.92
CA ARG A 158 5.61 6.28 -7.54
C ARG A 158 6.29 5.29 -8.47
N ARG A 159 7.54 5.59 -8.83
CA ARG A 159 8.39 4.66 -9.61
C ARG A 159 8.57 3.35 -8.85
N VAL A 160 8.38 2.23 -9.54
CA VAL A 160 8.50 0.90 -8.93
C VAL A 160 9.97 0.61 -8.61
N VAL A 161 10.20 0.18 -7.37
CA VAL A 161 11.43 -0.52 -7.00
C VAL A 161 11.07 -2.01 -6.97
N PRO A 162 11.58 -2.83 -7.89
CA PRO A 162 11.18 -4.23 -8.01
C PRO A 162 11.37 -5.01 -6.70
N ASP A 163 10.29 -5.63 -6.24
CA ASP A 163 10.30 -6.60 -5.15
C ASP A 163 9.96 -7.97 -5.74
N GLU A 164 11.00 -8.69 -6.19
CA GLU A 164 10.86 -9.98 -6.88
C GLU A 164 10.02 -10.98 -6.11
N ALA A 165 10.18 -11.01 -4.80
CA ALA A 165 9.46 -11.96 -3.97
C ALA A 165 7.97 -11.64 -3.89
N PHE A 166 7.65 -10.36 -3.75
CA PHE A 166 6.28 -9.90 -3.70
C PHE A 166 5.54 -10.13 -5.03
N VAL A 167 6.18 -9.76 -6.13
CA VAL A 167 5.64 -9.97 -7.49
C VAL A 167 5.46 -11.46 -7.79
N THR A 168 6.46 -12.27 -7.46
CA THR A 168 6.38 -13.74 -7.63
C THR A 168 5.24 -14.34 -6.80
N MET A 169 5.08 -13.90 -5.56
CA MET A 169 3.99 -14.34 -4.69
C MET A 169 2.61 -14.04 -5.29
N ILE A 170 2.42 -12.82 -5.77
CA ILE A 170 1.16 -12.42 -6.44
C ILE A 170 0.93 -13.28 -7.66
N GLY A 171 1.90 -13.38 -8.55
CA GLY A 171 1.78 -14.15 -9.79
C GLY A 171 1.54 -15.65 -9.56
N ASP A 172 2.12 -16.26 -8.52
CA ASP A 172 1.87 -17.65 -8.15
C ASP A 172 0.43 -17.84 -7.67
N GLU A 173 -0.07 -16.92 -6.83
CA GLU A 173 -1.43 -17.00 -6.34
C GLU A 173 -2.46 -16.78 -7.46
N GLU A 174 -2.22 -15.84 -8.35
CA GLU A 174 -3.08 -15.60 -9.51
C GLU A 174 -3.13 -16.82 -10.45
N ARG A 175 -1.98 -17.46 -10.68
CA ARG A 175 -1.92 -18.74 -11.44
C ARG A 175 -2.69 -19.85 -10.73
N ARG A 176 -2.56 -19.96 -9.40
CA ARG A 176 -3.29 -20.96 -8.61
C ARG A 176 -4.79 -20.74 -8.68
N ARG A 177 -5.23 -19.48 -8.66
CA ARG A 177 -6.65 -19.10 -8.74
C ARG A 177 -7.21 -19.17 -10.16
N GLY A 178 -6.38 -19.05 -11.16
CA GLY A 178 -6.79 -18.86 -12.55
C GLY A 178 -7.43 -17.51 -12.85
N ALA A 179 -7.24 -16.52 -11.95
CA ALA A 179 -7.78 -15.17 -12.06
C ALA A 179 -6.92 -14.16 -11.28
N PRO A 180 -6.90 -12.88 -11.67
CA PRO A 180 -6.23 -11.83 -10.93
C PRO A 180 -6.70 -11.72 -9.48
N LEU A 181 -5.80 -11.30 -8.60
CA LEU A 181 -6.15 -10.99 -7.21
C LEU A 181 -7.09 -9.77 -7.18
N PRO A 182 -8.14 -9.82 -6.34
CA PRO A 182 -8.97 -8.64 -6.11
C PRO A 182 -8.14 -7.47 -5.59
N VAL A 183 -8.47 -6.25 -6.00
CA VAL A 183 -7.75 -5.02 -5.57
C VAL A 183 -7.68 -4.89 -4.06
N TRP A 184 -8.73 -5.29 -3.33
CA TRP A 184 -8.75 -5.29 -1.85
C TRP A 184 -7.70 -6.22 -1.24
N SER A 185 -7.45 -7.38 -1.85
CA SER A 185 -6.40 -8.31 -1.44
C SER A 185 -5.01 -7.73 -1.70
N LEU A 186 -4.81 -7.10 -2.85
CA LEU A 186 -3.55 -6.40 -3.19
C LEU A 186 -3.27 -5.26 -2.21
N ILE A 187 -4.29 -4.48 -1.85
CA ILE A 187 -4.18 -3.40 -0.85
C ILE A 187 -3.72 -3.95 0.50
N VAL A 188 -4.37 -5.01 1.01
CA VAL A 188 -3.96 -5.65 2.28
C VAL A 188 -2.52 -6.16 2.21
N LEU A 189 -2.15 -6.85 1.13
CA LEU A 189 -0.78 -7.34 0.94
C LEU A 189 0.25 -6.21 0.91
N SER A 190 -0.04 -5.12 0.20
CA SER A 190 0.84 -3.94 0.14
C SER A 190 1.01 -3.28 1.50
N LEU A 191 -0.08 -3.08 2.25
CA LEU A 191 -0.02 -2.54 3.62
C LEU A 191 0.79 -3.43 4.57
N LEU A 192 0.59 -4.75 4.50
CA LEU A 192 1.34 -5.69 5.32
C LEU A 192 2.82 -5.79 4.92
N ARG A 193 3.15 -5.56 3.65
CA ARG A 193 4.53 -5.44 3.18
C ARG A 193 5.22 -4.20 3.76
N GLU A 194 4.55 -3.06 3.73
CA GLU A 194 5.09 -1.77 4.19
C GLU A 194 5.20 -1.71 5.73
N HIS A 195 4.10 -2.01 6.41
CA HIS A 195 4.00 -1.88 7.87
C HIS A 195 4.33 -3.16 8.63
N ARG A 196 4.58 -4.25 7.90
CA ARG A 196 4.95 -5.59 8.40
C ARG A 196 3.90 -6.28 9.25
N ARG A 197 3.18 -5.57 10.10
CA ARG A 197 2.18 -6.12 10.99
C ARG A 197 1.12 -5.07 11.35
N LEU A 198 -0.15 -5.38 11.09
CA LEU A 198 -1.28 -4.49 11.33
C LEU A 198 -2.45 -5.23 11.98
N THR A 199 -3.18 -4.53 12.84
CA THR A 199 -4.49 -4.98 13.34
C THR A 199 -5.57 -4.72 12.28
N MET A 200 -6.76 -5.30 12.47
CA MET A 200 -7.89 -5.05 11.57
C MET A 200 -8.26 -3.55 11.52
N VAL A 201 -8.21 -2.86 12.66
CA VAL A 201 -8.49 -1.42 12.74
C VAL A 201 -7.48 -0.64 11.90
N GLN A 202 -6.20 -0.90 12.07
CA GLN A 202 -5.14 -0.23 11.30
C GLN A 202 -5.24 -0.52 9.80
N LEU A 203 -5.61 -1.75 9.39
CA LEU A 203 -5.84 -2.06 7.98
C LEU A 203 -6.99 -1.23 7.40
N CYS A 204 -8.08 -1.04 8.15
CA CYS A 204 -9.18 -0.18 7.73
C CYS A 204 -8.76 1.29 7.66
N ASP A 205 -8.06 1.78 8.68
CA ASP A 205 -7.62 3.18 8.75
C ASP A 205 -6.68 3.56 7.60
N PHE A 206 -5.67 2.70 7.32
CA PHE A 206 -4.71 2.98 6.26
C PHE A 206 -5.26 2.76 4.84
N SER A 207 -6.24 1.88 4.68
CA SER A 207 -6.83 1.61 3.36
C SER A 207 -7.99 2.53 3.02
N HIS A 208 -8.58 3.24 3.98
CA HIS A 208 -9.83 3.99 3.88
C HIS A 208 -11.01 3.13 3.34
N LEU A 209 -10.96 1.81 3.59
CA LEU A 209 -11.94 0.85 3.11
C LEU A 209 -12.90 0.41 4.22
N GLU A 210 -14.10 0.02 3.81
CA GLU A 210 -15.09 -0.54 4.72
C GLU A 210 -14.59 -1.82 5.39
N HIS A 211 -14.79 -1.93 6.69
CA HIS A 211 -14.39 -3.06 7.52
C HIS A 211 -14.77 -4.43 6.90
N ARG A 212 -15.97 -4.56 6.34
CA ARG A 212 -16.44 -5.81 5.73
C ARG A 212 -15.55 -6.25 4.55
N ARG A 213 -15.09 -5.29 3.72
CA ARG A 213 -14.22 -5.58 2.57
C ARG A 213 -12.84 -6.05 3.01
N ILE A 214 -12.28 -5.40 4.03
CA ILE A 214 -10.99 -5.77 4.59
C ILE A 214 -11.05 -7.13 5.27
N VAL A 215 -12.10 -7.42 6.05
CA VAL A 215 -12.30 -8.75 6.66
C VAL A 215 -12.31 -9.84 5.60
N SER A 216 -13.14 -9.69 4.55
CA SER A 216 -13.21 -10.68 3.47
C SER A 216 -11.86 -10.84 2.73
N ALA A 217 -11.15 -9.74 2.48
CA ALA A 217 -9.83 -9.79 1.84
C ALA A 217 -8.81 -10.54 2.72
N VAL A 218 -8.76 -10.22 4.02
CA VAL A 218 -7.85 -10.88 4.97
C VAL A 218 -8.18 -12.38 5.11
N GLU A 219 -9.46 -12.75 5.21
CA GLU A 219 -9.87 -14.17 5.29
C GLU A 219 -9.42 -14.94 4.06
N ASN A 220 -9.67 -14.41 2.87
CA ASN A 220 -9.24 -15.03 1.61
C ASN A 220 -7.70 -15.18 1.54
N LEU A 221 -6.95 -14.19 2.01
CA LEU A 221 -5.49 -14.23 2.03
C LEU A 221 -4.94 -15.19 3.09
N VAL A 222 -5.64 -15.36 4.22
CA VAL A 222 -5.30 -16.37 5.23
C VAL A 222 -5.54 -17.78 4.69
N GLU A 223 -6.68 -18.02 4.02
CA GLU A 223 -6.97 -19.30 3.36
C GLU A 223 -5.96 -19.62 2.25
N ALA A 224 -5.53 -18.59 1.51
CA ALA A 224 -4.47 -18.73 0.51
C ALA A 224 -3.07 -19.01 1.12
N GLY A 225 -2.92 -18.86 2.44
CA GLY A 225 -1.64 -19.00 3.12
C GLY A 225 -0.66 -17.84 2.88
N LEU A 226 -1.12 -16.70 2.36
CA LEU A 226 -0.31 -15.51 2.11
C LEU A 226 -0.21 -14.61 3.34
N VAL A 227 -1.21 -14.65 4.22
CA VAL A 227 -1.31 -13.87 5.45
C VAL A 227 -1.48 -14.79 6.65
N GLU A 228 -0.85 -14.43 7.75
CA GLU A 228 -1.00 -15.13 9.04
C GLU A 228 -1.59 -14.18 10.09
N GLY A 229 -2.53 -14.71 10.88
CA GLY A 229 -3.06 -14.02 12.06
C GLY A 229 -2.22 -14.35 13.30
N VAL A 230 -1.83 -13.34 14.06
CA VAL A 230 -1.06 -13.47 15.31
C VAL A 230 -1.83 -12.87 16.46
N GLY A 231 -1.97 -13.61 17.56
CA GLY A 231 -2.76 -13.19 18.72
C GLY A 231 -4.24 -13.59 18.59
N SER A 232 -5.05 -13.11 19.52
CA SER A 232 -6.49 -13.43 19.60
C SER A 232 -7.31 -12.21 20.03
N GLY A 233 -8.62 -12.24 19.74
CA GLY A 233 -9.55 -11.17 20.12
C GLY A 233 -9.26 -9.85 19.41
N SER A 234 -9.52 -8.74 20.08
CA SER A 234 -9.35 -7.38 19.54
C SER A 234 -7.89 -7.00 19.24
N SER A 235 -6.92 -7.68 19.85
CA SER A 235 -5.49 -7.46 19.64
C SER A 235 -4.92 -8.37 18.54
N ARG A 236 -5.75 -9.14 17.83
CA ARG A 236 -5.31 -9.96 16.69
C ARG A 236 -4.75 -9.06 15.60
N SER A 237 -3.54 -9.36 15.17
CA SER A 237 -2.84 -8.66 14.10
C SER A 237 -2.51 -9.63 12.97
N TYR A 238 -2.26 -9.09 11.81
CA TYR A 238 -1.99 -9.83 10.59
C TYR A 238 -0.62 -9.45 10.04
N MET A 239 0.06 -10.39 9.40
CA MET A 239 1.35 -10.23 8.76
C MET A 239 1.46 -11.14 7.55
N LEU A 240 2.39 -10.86 6.65
CA LEU A 240 2.68 -11.76 5.54
C LEU A 240 3.20 -13.10 6.10
N SER A 241 2.81 -14.20 5.48
CA SER A 241 3.15 -15.54 5.97
C SER A 241 4.63 -15.88 5.77
N ALA A 242 5.11 -16.90 6.52
CA ALA A 242 6.46 -17.41 6.38
C ALA A 242 6.79 -17.90 4.95
N GLN A 243 5.78 -18.33 4.18
CA GLN A 243 5.99 -18.76 2.79
C GLN A 243 6.42 -17.62 1.88
N VAL A 244 5.89 -16.41 2.13
CA VAL A 244 6.27 -15.19 1.42
C VAL A 244 7.73 -14.84 1.72
N TYR A 245 8.11 -14.86 3.00
CA TYR A 245 9.50 -14.55 3.42
C TYR A 245 10.53 -15.59 3.00
N LYS A 246 10.14 -16.88 2.89
CA LYS A 246 11.06 -17.91 2.38
C LYS A 246 11.58 -17.64 0.98
N ARG A 247 10.84 -16.91 0.19
CA ARG A 247 11.19 -16.55 -1.19
C ARG A 247 12.04 -15.28 -1.29
N SER A 248 11.92 -14.33 -0.33
CA SER A 248 12.60 -13.03 -0.40
C SER A 248 13.91 -12.96 0.38
N GLU A 249 13.86 -13.25 1.67
CA GLU A 249 14.98 -12.99 2.58
C GLU A 249 15.35 -14.22 3.46
N GLY A 250 14.66 -15.34 3.24
CA GLY A 250 14.84 -16.57 4.01
C GLY A 250 14.11 -16.62 5.35
N LEU A 251 13.97 -17.83 5.90
CA LEU A 251 13.31 -18.10 7.19
C LEU A 251 13.91 -17.33 8.38
N ALA A 252 15.18 -16.93 8.29
CA ALA A 252 15.87 -16.19 9.34
C ALA A 252 15.36 -14.74 9.46
N SER A 253 14.91 -14.12 8.36
CA SER A 253 14.31 -12.79 8.37
C SER A 253 12.94 -12.82 9.01
N TYR A 254 12.11 -13.81 8.65
CA TYR A 254 10.80 -14.03 9.26
C TYR A 254 10.90 -14.31 10.77
N ALA A 255 11.81 -15.21 11.16
CA ALA A 255 12.05 -15.55 12.58
C ALA A 255 12.52 -14.34 13.37
N ARG A 256 13.47 -13.56 12.82
CA ARG A 256 13.94 -12.31 13.43
C ARG A 256 12.84 -11.27 13.57
N GLN A 257 11.91 -11.18 12.60
CA GLN A 257 10.81 -10.23 12.65
C GLN A 257 9.76 -10.58 13.71
N ARG A 258 9.55 -11.86 13.95
CA ARG A 258 8.70 -12.36 15.05
C ARG A 258 9.36 -12.10 16.42
N ASP A 259 10.68 -12.24 16.50
CA ASP A 259 11.47 -12.06 17.72
C ASP A 259 11.87 -10.60 17.98
N ILE A 260 12.10 -9.80 16.94
CA ILE A 260 12.44 -8.37 17.06
C ILE A 260 11.31 -7.59 17.74
N ASP A 261 10.05 -7.89 17.45
CA ASP A 261 8.93 -7.21 18.14
C ASP A 261 8.93 -7.53 19.64
N ALA A 262 9.17 -8.76 20.04
CA ALA A 262 9.26 -9.15 21.43
C ALA A 262 10.53 -8.62 22.10
N THR A 263 11.66 -8.67 21.40
CA THR A 263 12.96 -8.18 21.88
C THR A 263 12.99 -6.66 21.95
N ARG A 264 12.42 -5.97 20.97
CA ARG A 264 12.31 -4.51 20.93
C ARG A 264 11.35 -4.00 22.01
N ARG A 265 10.19 -4.66 22.25
CA ARG A 265 9.32 -4.34 23.37
C ARG A 265 10.02 -4.53 24.71
N SER A 266 10.75 -5.63 24.86
CA SER A 266 11.54 -5.89 26.06
C SER A 266 12.62 -4.82 26.27
N GLY A 267 13.31 -4.39 25.22
CA GLY A 267 14.29 -3.31 25.26
C GLY A 267 13.65 -1.95 25.63
N LEU A 268 12.52 -1.63 25.02
CA LEU A 268 11.78 -0.38 25.33
C LEU A 268 11.23 -0.34 26.74
N VAL A 269 10.79 -1.48 27.30
CA VAL A 269 10.39 -1.55 28.74
C VAL A 269 11.56 -1.25 29.63
N LEU A 270 12.75 -1.77 29.34
CA LEU A 270 13.94 -1.51 30.15
C LEU A 270 14.42 -0.07 30.01
N GLU A 271 14.43 0.48 28.79
CA GLU A 271 14.76 1.89 28.55
C GLU A 271 13.76 2.84 29.25
N PHE A 272 12.48 2.49 29.27
CA PHE A 272 11.46 3.24 30.01
C PHE A 272 11.71 3.17 31.51
N ALA A 273 12.02 1.98 32.03
CA ALA A 273 12.37 1.82 33.45
C ALA A 273 13.62 2.65 33.82
N GLU A 274 14.68 2.63 32.99
CA GLU A 274 15.88 3.47 33.18
C GLU A 274 15.56 4.96 33.28
N LYS A 275 14.63 5.45 32.44
CA LYS A 275 14.19 6.85 32.44
C LYS A 275 13.24 7.20 33.59
N ASN A 276 12.71 6.20 34.28
CA ASN A 276 11.69 6.33 35.31
C ASN A 276 12.20 5.79 36.65
N ASP A 277 13.38 6.24 37.06
CA ASP A 277 14.05 5.89 38.33
C ASP A 277 14.21 4.37 38.57
N GLY A 278 14.36 3.62 37.48
CA GLY A 278 14.52 2.16 37.50
C GLY A 278 13.21 1.39 37.71
N VAL A 279 12.06 2.04 37.62
CA VAL A 279 10.75 1.45 37.97
C VAL A 279 9.83 1.42 36.75
N VAL A 280 9.10 0.30 36.57
CA VAL A 280 8.02 0.17 35.60
C VAL A 280 6.86 -0.63 36.20
N THR A 281 5.63 -0.23 35.89
CA THR A 281 4.41 -0.90 36.35
C THR A 281 3.70 -1.61 35.15
N THR A 282 2.75 -2.49 35.47
CA THR A 282 1.91 -3.13 34.44
C THR A 282 1.07 -2.08 33.68
N ALA A 283 0.63 -1.01 34.38
CA ALA A 283 -0.11 0.09 33.78
C ALA A 283 0.76 0.85 32.76
N ASP A 284 2.02 1.14 33.10
CA ASP A 284 2.94 1.81 32.18
C ASP A 284 3.15 0.99 30.89
N VAL A 285 3.28 -0.33 31.01
CA VAL A 285 3.45 -1.21 29.84
C VAL A 285 2.17 -1.32 29.02
N MET A 286 1.01 -1.26 29.66
CA MET A 286 -0.28 -1.18 28.96
C MET A 286 -0.38 0.11 28.15
N ASP A 287 -0.03 1.24 28.75
CA ASP A 287 -0.10 2.56 28.11
C ASP A 287 0.93 2.70 26.98
N LEU A 288 2.18 2.24 27.19
CA LEU A 288 3.26 2.31 26.22
C LEU A 288 2.96 1.54 24.92
N PHE A 289 2.26 0.41 25.01
CA PHE A 289 2.08 -0.50 23.87
C PHE A 289 0.63 -0.79 23.50
N GLY A 290 -0.34 -0.15 24.17
CA GLY A 290 -1.76 -0.45 23.97
C GLY A 290 -2.13 -1.91 24.28
N LEU A 291 -1.44 -2.54 25.24
CA LEU A 291 -1.62 -3.96 25.56
C LEU A 291 -2.73 -4.18 26.58
N SER A 292 -3.38 -5.35 26.52
CA SER A 292 -4.21 -5.83 27.61
C SER A 292 -3.35 -6.13 28.85
N TYR A 293 -3.96 -6.05 30.05
CA TYR A 293 -3.31 -6.38 31.31
C TYR A 293 -2.54 -7.71 31.27
N ILE A 294 -3.19 -8.76 30.72
CA ILE A 294 -2.58 -10.11 30.61
C ILE A 294 -1.33 -10.09 29.74
N SER A 295 -1.35 -9.36 28.64
CA SER A 295 -0.22 -9.26 27.70
C SER A 295 0.93 -8.45 28.29
N ALA A 296 0.62 -7.33 28.96
CA ALA A 296 1.60 -6.51 29.65
C ALA A 296 2.26 -7.29 30.81
N TYR A 297 1.44 -7.98 31.61
CA TYR A 297 1.93 -8.84 32.68
C TYR A 297 2.86 -9.95 32.19
N ARG A 298 2.50 -10.64 31.07
CA ARG A 298 3.35 -11.68 30.48
C ARG A 298 4.71 -11.14 30.00
N LEU A 299 4.70 -9.92 29.45
CA LEU A 299 5.95 -9.28 29.01
C LEU A 299 6.86 -8.95 30.20
N LEU A 300 6.31 -8.37 31.27
CA LEU A 300 7.04 -8.09 32.50
C LEU A 300 7.55 -9.36 33.20
N LYS A 301 6.70 -10.40 33.23
CA LYS A 301 7.07 -11.70 33.78
C LYS A 301 8.25 -12.33 33.01
N LYS A 302 8.24 -12.24 31.67
CA LYS A 302 9.34 -12.71 30.84
C LYS A 302 10.66 -11.97 31.15
N LEU A 303 10.60 -10.68 31.42
CA LEU A 303 11.76 -9.87 31.80
C LEU A 303 12.25 -10.19 33.23
N GLU A 304 11.33 -10.48 34.14
CA GLU A 304 11.64 -10.98 35.48
C GLU A 304 12.33 -12.36 35.43
N ASP A 305 11.75 -13.31 34.67
CA ASP A 305 12.31 -14.65 34.50
C ASP A 305 13.70 -14.61 33.80
N ALA A 306 13.95 -13.59 32.98
CA ALA A 306 15.26 -13.33 32.38
C ALA A 306 16.25 -12.57 33.30
N GLY A 307 15.87 -12.26 34.54
CA GLY A 307 16.70 -11.56 35.53
C GLY A 307 16.95 -10.09 35.22
N LYS A 308 16.21 -9.50 34.26
CA LYS A 308 16.35 -8.09 33.86
C LYS A 308 15.51 -7.13 34.69
N LEU A 309 14.43 -7.65 35.25
CA LEU A 309 13.56 -6.95 36.18
C LEU A 309 13.36 -7.79 37.45
N ARG A 310 13.10 -7.12 38.55
CA ARG A 310 12.73 -7.75 39.82
C ARG A 310 11.39 -7.17 40.31
N ARG A 311 10.47 -8.05 40.60
CA ARG A 311 9.15 -7.65 41.07
C ARG A 311 9.21 -7.22 42.56
N GLU A 312 8.61 -6.09 42.87
CA GLU A 312 8.41 -5.59 44.24
C GLU A 312 6.93 -5.40 44.53
N GLY A 313 6.47 -5.93 45.65
CA GLY A 313 5.07 -5.88 46.08
C GLY A 313 4.21 -7.03 45.53
N ASN A 314 3.00 -7.15 46.07
CA ASN A 314 2.01 -8.17 45.74
C ASN A 314 0.70 -7.54 45.23
N GLY A 315 0.07 -8.14 44.24
CA GLY A 315 -1.23 -7.73 43.71
C GLY A 315 -1.17 -6.75 42.56
N PRO A 316 -2.29 -6.07 42.22
CA PRO A 316 -2.39 -5.17 41.07
C PRO A 316 -1.47 -3.93 41.12
N SER A 317 -1.01 -3.53 42.30
CA SER A 317 -0.11 -2.41 42.52
C SER A 317 1.38 -2.81 42.56
N SER A 318 1.73 -4.02 42.13
CA SER A 318 3.14 -4.44 42.09
C SER A 318 3.89 -3.64 41.01
N ARG A 319 5.13 -3.25 41.38
CA ARG A 319 6.06 -2.58 40.50
C ARG A 319 7.23 -3.52 40.13
N TYR A 320 7.86 -3.25 39.04
CA TYR A 320 9.06 -3.96 38.59
C TYR A 320 10.22 -2.99 38.60
N VAL A 321 11.32 -3.37 39.19
CA VAL A 321 12.56 -2.58 39.26
C VAL A 321 13.64 -3.25 38.42
N LEU A 322 14.57 -2.47 37.89
CA LEU A 322 15.73 -2.99 37.18
C LEU A 322 16.52 -3.94 38.06
N GLY A 323 16.87 -5.13 37.51
CA GLY A 323 17.55 -6.19 38.25
C GLY A 323 19.03 -5.97 38.38
#